data_3eabf722ffbb3b8eaa81133824a6b052
#
_entry.id   3eabf722ffbb3b8eaa81133824a6b052
#
_cell.length_a   1.000
_cell.length_b   1.000
_cell.length_c   1.000
_cell.angle_alpha   90.00
_cell.angle_beta   90.00
_cell.angle_gamma   90.00
#
_symmetry.space_group_name_H-M   'P 1'
#
loop_
_entity.id
_entity.type
_entity.pdbx_description
1 polymer ?
#
loop_
_entity_poly.entity_id
_entity_poly.type
_entity_poly.pdbx_seq_one_letter_code
_entity_poly.pdbx_strand_id
1 'polypeptide(L)'
;RQLIKTIADQVKEKRIEGISDLRDETDRNGMRIVIELKRDANAQVVLNKLYAQTALQSTFSIIMLALVDNQKQPKILSLRHMLDEYLAFQEDIIKRRTQYDLRKALERAHLLEGLIIAQDNIDEVIRIIRSSYDNAKENLMNRFSLDDVQAQAILDMRLKALQGLDHETVSYTHLRAHETG
;
A
#
# COMPACT_ATOMS: atom_id res chain seq x y z
N ARG A 1 -4.03 -40.62 -11.15
CA ARG A 1 -4.82 -41.84 -11.49
C ARG A 1 -5.76 -41.62 -12.66
N GLN A 2 -6.56 -40.54 -12.68
CA GLN A 2 -7.50 -40.28 -13.79
C GLN A 2 -6.80 -40.14 -15.14
N LEU A 3 -5.66 -39.41 -15.20
CA LEU A 3 -4.87 -39.25 -16.42
C LEU A 3 -4.39 -40.60 -16.97
N ILE A 4 -3.86 -41.49 -16.09
CA ILE A 4 -3.40 -42.82 -16.49
C ILE A 4 -4.54 -43.65 -17.06
N LYS A 5 -5.73 -43.62 -16.43
CA LYS A 5 -6.93 -44.29 -16.92
C LYS A 5 -7.32 -43.75 -18.31
N THR A 6 -7.35 -42.45 -18.48
CA THR A 6 -7.67 -41.83 -19.78
C THR A 6 -6.68 -42.25 -20.86
N ILE A 7 -5.36 -42.27 -20.56
CA ILE A 7 -4.35 -42.75 -21.50
C ILE A 7 -4.60 -44.22 -21.87
N ALA A 8 -4.85 -45.09 -20.88
CA ALA A 8 -5.14 -46.50 -21.12
C ALA A 8 -6.38 -46.72 -21.99
N ASP A 9 -7.44 -45.95 -21.75
CA ASP A 9 -8.68 -45.99 -22.55
C ASP A 9 -8.42 -45.55 -24.00
N GLN A 10 -7.65 -44.45 -24.24
CA GLN A 10 -7.25 -44.00 -25.57
C GLN A 10 -6.42 -45.05 -26.34
N VAL A 11 -5.55 -45.78 -25.61
CA VAL A 11 -4.77 -46.88 -26.21
C VAL A 11 -5.68 -48.07 -26.60
N LYS A 12 -6.61 -48.47 -25.73
CA LYS A 12 -7.60 -49.53 -26.01
C LYS A 12 -8.49 -49.19 -27.19
N GLU A 13 -8.91 -47.97 -27.31
CA GLU A 13 -9.73 -47.43 -28.40
C GLU A 13 -8.94 -47.23 -29.70
N LYS A 14 -7.63 -47.53 -29.70
CA LYS A 14 -6.70 -47.36 -30.83
C LYS A 14 -6.61 -45.91 -31.35
N ARG A 15 -6.92 -44.91 -30.49
CA ARG A 15 -6.75 -43.49 -30.83
C ARG A 15 -5.29 -43.05 -30.70
N ILE A 16 -4.57 -43.63 -29.73
CA ILE A 16 -3.15 -43.42 -29.56
C ILE A 16 -2.49 -44.80 -29.78
N GLU A 17 -1.75 -44.91 -30.87
CA GLU A 17 -0.99 -46.10 -31.22
C GLU A 17 0.48 -45.91 -30.82
N GLY A 18 1.22 -47.05 -30.75
CA GLY A 18 2.65 -47.00 -30.48
C GLY A 18 3.03 -47.13 -29.00
N ILE A 19 2.09 -47.22 -28.08
CA ILE A 19 2.33 -47.52 -26.67
C ILE A 19 2.34 -49.03 -26.46
N SER A 20 3.36 -49.52 -25.75
CA SER A 20 3.54 -50.92 -25.36
C SER A 20 3.06 -51.17 -23.94
N ASP A 21 3.44 -50.32 -23.00
CA ASP A 21 3.09 -50.46 -21.59
C ASP A 21 2.89 -49.08 -20.92
N LEU A 22 2.10 -49.03 -19.85
CA LEU A 22 1.79 -47.86 -19.07
C LEU A 22 1.82 -48.19 -17.58
N ARG A 23 2.75 -47.60 -16.84
CA ARG A 23 2.92 -47.85 -15.40
C ARG A 23 2.86 -46.57 -14.60
N ASP A 24 2.30 -46.67 -13.39
CA ASP A 24 2.35 -45.66 -12.37
C ASP A 24 3.46 -45.96 -11.37
N GLU A 25 4.54 -45.23 -11.45
CA GLU A 25 5.69 -45.34 -10.55
C GLU A 25 5.72 -44.17 -9.54
N THR A 26 4.57 -43.61 -9.23
CA THR A 26 4.44 -42.54 -8.26
C THR A 26 4.84 -43.04 -6.87
N ASP A 27 5.79 -42.32 -6.26
CA ASP A 27 6.29 -42.62 -4.92
C ASP A 27 6.34 -41.35 -4.06
N ARG A 28 6.98 -41.43 -2.88
CA ARG A 28 7.18 -40.29 -1.96
C ARG A 28 8.05 -39.16 -2.52
N ASN A 29 8.82 -39.40 -3.58
CA ASN A 29 9.70 -38.42 -4.22
C ASN A 29 8.98 -37.62 -5.31
N GLY A 30 7.79 -38.08 -5.74
CA GLY A 30 6.98 -37.34 -6.71
C GLY A 30 6.12 -38.24 -7.60
N MET A 31 5.34 -37.59 -8.47
CA MET A 31 4.51 -38.27 -9.45
C MET A 31 5.35 -38.70 -10.66
N ARG A 32 5.30 -40.01 -11.00
CA ARG A 32 6.00 -40.55 -12.15
C ARG A 32 5.10 -41.51 -12.93
N ILE A 33 4.84 -41.19 -14.18
CA ILE A 33 4.13 -42.04 -15.12
C ILE A 33 5.14 -42.49 -16.18
N VAL A 34 5.30 -43.79 -16.33
CA VAL A 34 6.19 -44.40 -17.33
C VAL A 34 5.35 -44.95 -18.47
N ILE A 35 5.66 -44.50 -19.68
CA ILE A 35 5.02 -44.92 -20.92
C ILE A 35 6.08 -45.58 -21.80
N GLU A 36 6.00 -46.89 -21.97
CA GLU A 36 6.89 -47.62 -22.86
C GLU A 36 6.33 -47.66 -24.29
N LEU A 37 7.18 -47.40 -25.25
CA LEU A 37 6.80 -47.37 -26.65
C LEU A 37 7.16 -48.69 -27.37
N LYS A 38 6.41 -49.02 -28.42
CA LYS A 38 6.76 -50.11 -29.36
C LYS A 38 8.03 -49.70 -30.14
N ARG A 39 8.78 -50.73 -30.64
CA ARG A 39 10.06 -50.51 -31.34
C ARG A 39 9.95 -49.55 -32.53
N ASP A 40 8.85 -49.57 -33.25
CA ASP A 40 8.63 -48.77 -34.46
C ASP A 40 7.91 -47.46 -34.21
N ALA A 41 7.65 -47.11 -32.95
CA ALA A 41 6.92 -45.88 -32.59
C ALA A 41 7.84 -44.70 -32.46
N ASN A 42 7.44 -43.58 -33.07
CA ASN A 42 8.14 -42.29 -32.88
C ASN A 42 7.65 -41.63 -31.60
N ALA A 43 8.56 -41.46 -30.65
CA ALA A 43 8.27 -40.87 -29.31
C ALA A 43 7.63 -39.47 -29.39
N GLN A 44 8.11 -38.63 -30.30
CA GLN A 44 7.58 -37.28 -30.43
C GLN A 44 6.14 -37.24 -30.97
N VAL A 45 5.81 -38.13 -31.88
CA VAL A 45 4.45 -38.25 -32.42
C VAL A 45 3.47 -38.74 -31.34
N VAL A 46 3.89 -39.74 -30.54
CA VAL A 46 3.08 -40.22 -29.42
C VAL A 46 2.89 -39.14 -28.36
N LEU A 47 3.96 -38.42 -28.01
CA LEU A 47 3.89 -37.34 -27.04
C LEU A 47 2.92 -36.23 -27.50
N ASN A 48 3.01 -35.82 -28.77
CA ASN A 48 2.09 -34.80 -29.32
C ASN A 48 0.64 -35.29 -29.32
N LYS A 49 0.38 -36.55 -29.60
CA LYS A 49 -0.97 -37.12 -29.48
C LYS A 49 -1.46 -37.14 -28.04
N LEU A 50 -0.59 -37.48 -27.09
CA LEU A 50 -0.92 -37.43 -25.66
C LEU A 50 -1.27 -36.02 -25.19
N TYR A 51 -0.54 -35.00 -25.62
CA TYR A 51 -0.87 -33.58 -25.34
C TYR A 51 -2.21 -33.15 -25.94
N ALA A 52 -2.48 -33.55 -27.17
CA ALA A 52 -3.71 -33.17 -27.86
C ALA A 52 -4.98 -33.89 -27.36
N GLN A 53 -4.85 -35.14 -26.91
CA GLN A 53 -6.00 -36.03 -26.63
C GLN A 53 -6.21 -36.31 -25.14
N THR A 54 -5.32 -35.89 -24.27
CA THR A 54 -5.41 -36.11 -22.83
C THR A 54 -5.15 -34.85 -22.03
N ALA A 55 -5.47 -34.89 -20.74
CA ALA A 55 -5.17 -33.77 -19.80
C ALA A 55 -3.68 -33.69 -19.39
N LEU A 56 -2.77 -34.31 -20.17
CA LEU A 56 -1.32 -34.18 -19.95
C LEU A 56 -0.87 -32.73 -20.22
N GLN A 57 -1.53 -32.06 -21.14
CA GLN A 57 -1.45 -30.59 -21.34
C GLN A 57 -2.85 -30.01 -21.20
N SER A 58 -3.00 -29.03 -20.32
CA SER A 58 -4.26 -28.30 -20.15
C SER A 58 -4.01 -26.81 -20.06
N THR A 59 -4.97 -26.02 -20.49
CA THR A 59 -4.98 -24.57 -20.32
C THR A 59 -5.54 -24.21 -18.95
N PHE A 60 -4.86 -23.32 -18.26
CA PHE A 60 -5.36 -22.74 -17.03
C PHE A 60 -5.72 -21.27 -17.28
N SER A 61 -7.00 -20.96 -17.14
CA SER A 61 -7.51 -19.59 -17.32
C SER A 61 -7.49 -18.85 -15.99
N ILE A 62 -6.88 -17.68 -15.97
CA ILE A 62 -6.89 -16.79 -14.81
C ILE A 62 -7.93 -15.71 -15.05
N ILE A 63 -8.94 -15.64 -14.18
CA ILE A 63 -9.97 -14.60 -14.19
C ILE A 63 -9.64 -13.63 -13.05
N MET A 64 -9.06 -12.48 -13.41
CA MET A 64 -8.68 -11.45 -12.46
C MET A 64 -9.82 -10.44 -12.30
N LEU A 65 -10.78 -10.76 -11.43
CA LEU A 65 -11.84 -9.84 -11.04
C LEU A 65 -11.34 -8.93 -9.93
N ALA A 66 -11.37 -7.63 -10.14
CA ALA A 66 -10.98 -6.63 -9.16
C ALA A 66 -11.97 -5.47 -9.13
N LEU A 67 -11.97 -4.72 -8.03
CA LEU A 67 -12.70 -3.46 -7.91
C LEU A 67 -11.79 -2.32 -8.35
N VAL A 68 -12.25 -1.55 -9.33
CA VAL A 68 -11.59 -0.34 -9.84
C VAL A 68 -12.36 0.91 -9.43
N ASP A 69 -11.85 2.08 -9.75
CA ASP A 69 -12.48 3.37 -9.45
C ASP A 69 -12.86 3.52 -7.96
N ASN A 70 -11.85 3.47 -7.08
CA ASN A 70 -12.02 3.56 -5.62
C ASN A 70 -13.02 2.52 -5.07
N GLN A 71 -12.91 1.27 -5.52
CA GLN A 71 -13.72 0.13 -5.09
C GLN A 71 -15.22 0.21 -5.48
N LYS A 72 -15.55 0.98 -6.52
CA LYS A 72 -16.95 1.17 -6.93
C LYS A 72 -17.39 0.23 -8.04
N GLN A 73 -16.47 -0.19 -8.93
CA GLN A 73 -16.81 -1.01 -10.08
C GLN A 73 -16.06 -2.36 -10.09
N PRO A 74 -16.77 -3.50 -10.09
CA PRO A 74 -16.16 -4.80 -10.38
C PRO A 74 -15.85 -4.91 -11.87
N LYS A 75 -14.59 -5.25 -12.21
CA LYS A 75 -14.14 -5.40 -13.61
C LYS A 75 -13.13 -6.55 -13.72
N ILE A 76 -13.23 -7.30 -14.81
CA ILE A 76 -12.20 -8.28 -15.17
C ILE A 76 -11.06 -7.53 -15.84
N LEU A 77 -9.88 -7.64 -15.25
CA LEU A 77 -8.69 -6.90 -15.66
C LEU A 77 -7.67 -7.83 -16.33
N SER A 78 -6.91 -7.29 -17.27
CA SER A 78 -5.65 -7.88 -17.69
C SER A 78 -4.58 -7.63 -16.63
N LEU A 79 -3.51 -8.44 -16.63
CA LEU A 79 -2.39 -8.25 -15.69
C LEU A 79 -1.81 -6.82 -15.76
N ARG A 80 -1.61 -6.30 -16.96
CA ARG A 80 -1.12 -4.92 -17.15
C ARG A 80 -2.06 -3.90 -16.50
N HIS A 81 -3.35 -3.99 -16.78
CA HIS A 81 -4.33 -3.05 -16.23
C HIS A 81 -4.37 -3.11 -14.68
N MET A 82 -4.22 -4.31 -14.11
CA MET A 82 -4.14 -4.47 -12.65
C MET A 82 -2.92 -3.77 -12.06
N LEU A 83 -1.77 -3.83 -12.74
CA LEU A 83 -0.56 -3.13 -12.32
C LEU A 83 -0.69 -1.61 -12.45
N ASP A 84 -1.30 -1.12 -13.53
CA ASP A 84 -1.55 0.31 -13.74
C ASP A 84 -2.48 0.88 -12.64
N GLU A 85 -3.57 0.18 -12.31
CA GLU A 85 -4.49 0.55 -11.22
C GLU A 85 -3.80 0.52 -9.84
N TYR A 86 -2.94 -0.47 -9.61
CA TYR A 86 -2.17 -0.55 -8.37
C TYR A 86 -1.21 0.63 -8.22
N LEU A 87 -0.49 1.01 -9.29
CA LEU A 87 0.42 2.15 -9.26
C LEU A 87 -0.32 3.46 -9.03
N ALA A 88 -1.45 3.67 -9.72
CA ALA A 88 -2.30 4.85 -9.51
C ALA A 88 -2.82 4.94 -8.07
N PHE A 89 -3.22 3.80 -7.49
CA PHE A 89 -3.63 3.73 -6.08
C PHE A 89 -2.49 4.08 -5.13
N GLN A 90 -1.28 3.56 -5.36
CA GLN A 90 -0.11 3.88 -4.53
C GLN A 90 0.24 5.37 -4.59
N GLU A 91 0.21 5.96 -5.78
CA GLU A 91 0.45 7.40 -5.97
C GLU A 91 -0.56 8.25 -5.18
N ASP A 92 -1.86 7.92 -5.26
CA ASP A 92 -2.91 8.61 -4.50
C ASP A 92 -2.73 8.49 -2.98
N ILE A 93 -2.37 7.30 -2.50
CA ILE A 93 -2.07 7.09 -1.07
C ILE A 93 -0.91 7.97 -0.60
N ILE A 94 0.19 8.02 -1.38
CA ILE A 94 1.35 8.84 -1.04
C ILE A 94 0.96 10.31 -1.00
N LYS A 95 0.24 10.81 -2.00
CA LYS A 95 -0.25 12.21 -2.05
C LYS A 95 -1.10 12.56 -0.84
N ARG A 96 -2.08 11.73 -0.51
CA ARG A 96 -2.96 11.96 0.65
C ARG A 96 -2.20 11.94 1.98
N ARG A 97 -1.24 11.02 2.14
CA ARG A 97 -0.40 10.97 3.32
C ARG A 97 0.45 12.24 3.46
N THR A 98 1.13 12.63 2.37
CA THR A 98 1.98 13.83 2.36
C THR A 98 1.16 15.10 2.65
N GLN A 99 -0.03 15.22 2.07
CA GLN A 99 -0.95 16.35 2.35
C GLN A 99 -1.38 16.39 3.83
N TYR A 100 -1.63 15.22 4.43
CA TYR A 100 -1.95 15.14 5.85
C TYR A 100 -0.77 15.58 6.73
N ASP A 101 0.42 15.07 6.43
CA ASP A 101 1.64 15.38 7.18
C ASP A 101 2.00 16.87 7.04
N LEU A 102 1.89 17.43 5.82
CA LEU A 102 2.07 18.87 5.58
C LEU A 102 1.10 19.71 6.41
N ARG A 103 -0.19 19.38 6.37
CA ARG A 103 -1.19 20.11 7.17
C ARG A 103 -0.84 20.07 8.65
N LYS A 104 -0.45 18.90 9.19
CA LYS A 104 -0.05 18.78 10.60
C LYS A 104 1.21 19.58 10.94
N ALA A 105 2.17 19.62 10.03
CA ALA A 105 3.37 20.43 10.20
C ALA A 105 3.05 21.93 10.20
N LEU A 106 2.18 22.39 9.29
CA LEU A 106 1.75 23.80 9.24
C LEU A 106 0.94 24.22 10.48
N GLU A 107 0.01 23.36 10.96
CA GLU A 107 -0.72 23.59 12.22
C GLU A 107 0.26 23.75 13.40
N ARG A 108 1.30 22.90 13.43
CA ARG A 108 2.33 22.97 14.46
C ARG A 108 3.21 24.22 14.34
N ALA A 109 3.66 24.58 13.13
CA ALA A 109 4.46 25.78 12.86
C ALA A 109 3.69 27.03 13.28
N HIS A 110 2.42 27.15 12.91
CA HIS A 110 1.56 28.26 13.27
C HIS A 110 1.42 28.46 14.80
N LEU A 111 1.27 27.36 15.57
CA LEU A 111 1.27 27.43 17.03
C LEU A 111 2.62 27.90 17.58
N LEU A 112 3.73 27.40 17.04
CA LEU A 112 5.07 27.76 17.50
C LEU A 112 5.39 29.23 17.21
N GLU A 113 4.95 29.78 16.07
CA GLU A 113 5.07 31.21 15.76
C GLU A 113 4.42 32.10 16.85
N GLY A 114 3.19 31.76 17.27
CA GLY A 114 2.52 32.45 18.36
C GLY A 114 3.26 32.33 19.69
N LEU A 115 3.81 31.16 20.00
CA LEU A 115 4.57 30.94 21.23
C LEU A 115 5.91 31.70 21.25
N ILE A 116 6.58 31.86 20.09
CA ILE A 116 7.79 32.70 19.99
C ILE A 116 7.45 34.16 20.27
N ILE A 117 6.39 34.70 19.66
CA ILE A 117 5.94 36.08 19.93
C ILE A 117 5.70 36.28 21.44
N ALA A 118 5.10 35.28 22.09
CA ALA A 118 4.88 35.32 23.54
C ALA A 118 6.18 35.27 24.35
N GLN A 119 7.15 34.45 23.90
CA GLN A 119 8.47 34.33 24.57
C GLN A 119 9.26 35.63 24.46
N ASP A 120 9.31 36.21 23.28
CA ASP A 120 10.03 37.48 23.04
C ASP A 120 9.45 38.66 23.84
N ASN A 121 8.17 38.56 24.23
CA ASN A 121 7.45 39.59 24.98
C ASN A 121 6.91 39.09 26.33
N ILE A 122 7.60 38.17 26.97
CA ILE A 122 7.09 37.41 28.11
C ILE A 122 6.63 38.29 29.28
N ASP A 123 7.35 39.35 29.59
CA ASP A 123 7.00 40.29 30.69
C ASP A 123 5.68 41.02 30.40
N GLU A 124 5.46 41.41 29.16
CA GLU A 124 4.22 42.04 28.73
C GLU A 124 3.03 41.07 28.72
N VAL A 125 3.27 39.80 28.27
CA VAL A 125 2.27 38.74 28.30
C VAL A 125 1.83 38.46 29.74
N ILE A 126 2.78 38.32 30.67
CA ILE A 126 2.48 38.12 32.10
C ILE A 126 1.71 39.29 32.66
N ARG A 127 2.09 40.52 32.32
CA ARG A 127 1.39 41.75 32.77
C ARG A 127 -0.06 41.75 32.29
N ILE A 128 -0.32 41.46 31.01
CA ILE A 128 -1.66 41.39 30.43
C ILE A 128 -2.50 40.34 31.13
N ILE A 129 -1.98 39.10 31.30
CA ILE A 129 -2.69 38.02 31.95
C ILE A 129 -3.07 38.36 33.38
N ARG A 130 -2.14 39.00 34.14
CA ARG A 130 -2.37 39.39 35.56
C ARG A 130 -3.30 40.55 35.70
N SER A 131 -3.35 41.49 34.75
CA SER A 131 -4.23 42.69 34.78
C SER A 131 -5.63 42.41 34.22
N SER A 132 -5.83 41.32 33.51
CA SER A 132 -7.09 40.94 32.88
C SER A 132 -7.88 39.99 33.79
N TYR A 133 -9.12 40.32 34.10
CA TYR A 133 -9.97 39.51 34.96
C TYR A 133 -10.58 38.35 34.17
N ASP A 134 -11.17 38.60 32.99
CA ASP A 134 -11.80 37.57 32.14
C ASP A 134 -11.39 37.67 30.64
N ASN A 135 -10.78 38.79 30.21
CA ASN A 135 -10.55 39.08 28.80
C ASN A 135 -9.06 38.91 28.39
N ALA A 136 -8.30 38.07 29.11
CA ALA A 136 -6.88 37.91 28.85
C ALA A 136 -6.60 37.44 27.40
N LYS A 137 -7.41 36.52 26.87
CA LYS A 137 -7.31 36.02 25.52
C LYS A 137 -7.48 37.10 24.46
N GLU A 138 -8.56 37.88 24.56
CA GLU A 138 -8.84 38.99 23.64
C GLU A 138 -7.76 40.08 23.69
N ASN A 139 -7.25 40.37 24.88
CA ASN A 139 -6.19 41.36 25.07
C ASN A 139 -4.87 40.88 24.43
N LEU A 140 -4.53 39.59 24.52
CA LEU A 140 -3.36 39.00 23.84
C LEU A 140 -3.53 39.04 22.32
N MET A 141 -4.70 38.63 21.81
CA MET A 141 -5.01 38.67 20.38
C MET A 141 -4.84 40.08 19.80
N ASN A 142 -5.44 41.07 20.45
CA ASN A 142 -5.38 42.45 19.99
C ASN A 142 -3.98 43.06 20.10
N ARG A 143 -3.23 42.75 21.16
CA ARG A 143 -1.91 43.32 21.39
C ARG A 143 -0.82 42.78 20.48
N PHE A 144 -0.84 41.45 20.20
CA PHE A 144 0.19 40.77 19.45
C PHE A 144 -0.28 40.31 18.08
N SER A 145 -1.50 40.65 17.66
CA SER A 145 -2.12 40.21 16.39
C SER A 145 -2.16 38.69 16.26
N LEU A 146 -2.42 37.99 17.36
CA LEU A 146 -2.53 36.55 17.43
C LEU A 146 -3.96 36.12 17.09
N ASP A 147 -4.08 34.88 16.58
CA ASP A 147 -5.39 34.26 16.43
C ASP A 147 -5.89 33.60 17.72
N ASP A 148 -7.12 33.08 17.66
CA ASP A 148 -7.77 32.42 18.77
C ASP A 148 -7.00 31.18 19.27
N VAL A 149 -6.42 30.41 18.36
CA VAL A 149 -5.71 29.15 18.66
C VAL A 149 -4.35 29.47 19.31
N GLN A 150 -3.63 30.45 18.78
CA GLN A 150 -2.34 30.92 19.30
C GLN A 150 -2.50 31.54 20.70
N ALA A 151 -3.48 32.39 20.87
CA ALA A 151 -3.75 33.03 22.17
C ALA A 151 -4.15 32.00 23.24
N GLN A 152 -4.94 31.01 22.87
CA GLN A 152 -5.29 29.90 23.76
C GLN A 152 -4.07 29.08 24.14
N ALA A 153 -3.21 28.75 23.17
CA ALA A 153 -1.97 28.00 23.42
C ALA A 153 -1.03 28.73 24.39
N ILE A 154 -0.97 30.07 24.31
CA ILE A 154 -0.18 30.89 25.24
C ILE A 154 -0.77 30.83 26.67
N LEU A 155 -2.09 30.90 26.82
CA LEU A 155 -2.74 30.80 28.12
C LEU A 155 -2.59 29.40 28.77
N ASP A 156 -2.59 28.37 27.95
CA ASP A 156 -2.42 26.98 28.40
C ASP A 156 -0.95 26.57 28.61
N MET A 157 -0.01 27.48 28.31
CA MET A 157 1.41 27.22 28.41
C MET A 157 1.86 27.06 29.86
N ARG A 158 2.56 25.97 30.14
CA ARG A 158 3.15 25.72 31.46
C ARG A 158 4.41 26.59 31.62
N LEU A 159 4.66 27.12 32.81
CA LEU A 159 5.86 27.93 33.11
C LEU A 159 7.18 27.20 32.75
N LYS A 160 7.21 25.85 32.86
CA LYS A 160 8.37 25.05 32.47
C LYS A 160 8.65 25.10 30.95
N ALA A 161 7.65 25.34 30.12
CA ALA A 161 7.81 25.41 28.67
C ALA A 161 8.56 26.68 28.22
N LEU A 162 8.60 27.70 29.06
CA LEU A 162 9.37 28.93 28.82
C LEU A 162 10.89 28.72 28.76
N GLN A 163 11.39 27.62 29.32
CA GLN A 163 12.82 27.29 29.34
C GLN A 163 13.32 26.55 28.09
N GLY A 164 12.42 26.07 27.22
CA GLY A 164 12.77 25.13 26.13
C GLY A 164 12.30 25.52 24.74
N LEU A 165 11.77 26.73 24.55
CA LEU A 165 11.40 27.24 23.23
C LEU A 165 12.62 27.90 22.58
N ASP A 166 13.50 27.11 21.97
CA ASP A 166 14.59 27.65 21.18
C ASP A 166 14.09 28.01 19.77
N HIS A 167 14.53 29.16 19.25
CA HIS A 167 14.33 29.59 17.86
C HIS A 167 14.76 28.52 16.84
N GLU A 168 15.71 27.67 17.19
CA GLU A 168 16.18 26.56 16.39
C GLU A 168 15.09 25.51 16.13
N THR A 169 14.26 25.20 17.12
CA THR A 169 13.20 24.17 17.01
C THR A 169 12.09 24.62 16.05
N VAL A 170 11.80 25.90 15.99
CA VAL A 170 10.79 26.46 15.08
C VAL A 170 11.31 26.53 13.66
N SER A 171 12.56 26.98 13.48
CA SER A 171 13.21 27.01 12.18
C SER A 171 13.27 25.62 11.54
N TYR A 172 13.59 24.59 12.33
CA TYR A 172 13.61 23.19 11.85
C TYR A 172 12.21 22.69 11.44
N THR A 173 11.17 23.04 12.20
CA THR A 173 9.79 22.62 11.88
C THR A 173 9.27 23.33 10.63
N HIS A 174 9.65 24.60 10.44
CA HIS A 174 9.27 25.38 9.27
C HIS A 174 9.97 24.87 7.99
N LEU A 175 11.27 24.56 8.08
CA LEU A 175 12.02 23.97 6.98
C LEU A 175 11.45 22.60 6.57
N ARG A 176 11.12 21.75 7.54
CA ARG A 176 10.56 20.43 7.27
C ARG A 176 9.16 20.49 6.62
N ALA A 177 8.35 21.50 6.94
CA ALA A 177 7.06 21.72 6.30
C ALA A 177 7.22 22.14 4.82
N HIS A 178 8.29 22.86 4.47
CA HIS A 178 8.58 23.27 3.09
C HIS A 178 9.28 22.19 2.26
N GLU A 179 10.03 21.26 2.88
CA GLU A 179 10.70 20.15 2.18
C GLU A 179 9.75 19.01 1.78
N THR A 180 8.56 18.94 2.37
CA THR A 180 7.55 17.88 2.09
C THR A 180 6.43 18.33 1.14
N GLY A 181 6.53 19.52 0.55
CA GLY A 181 5.56 20.11 -0.38
C GLY A 181 5.78 19.81 -1.86
#